data_cb5e10958f84d324b8ed1ddd6aa60329
#
_entry.id   cb5e10958f84d324b8ed1ddd6aa60329
#
_cell.length_a   1.000
_cell.length_b   1.000
_cell.length_c   1.000
_cell.angle_alpha   90.00
_cell.angle_beta   90.00
_cell.angle_gamma   90.00
#
_symmetry.space_group_name_H-M   'P 1'
#
loop_
_entity.id
_entity.type
_entity.pdbx_description
1 polymer ?
#
loop_
_entity_poly.entity_id
_entity_poly.type
_entity_poly.pdbx_seq_one_letter_code
_entity_poly.pdbx_strand_id
1 'polypeptide(L)'
;MMIKRPRKSSDICKIMTQSNTEAALLAALMKDESVPQELKAIQQKVVDGTRISDEDAMMLFEKAPLSLLSMMADLVRTRKNGNKTFFNRNFHIEPTNVCIYTCKFCSY
;
A
#
# COMPACT_ATOMS: atom_id res chain seq x y z
N MET A 1 23.01 -35.91 -1.70
CA MET A 1 21.98 -34.97 -1.20
C MET A 1 21.68 -33.96 -2.30
N MET A 2 20.61 -34.17 -3.08
CA MET A 2 20.26 -33.28 -4.21
C MET A 2 19.52 -32.06 -3.69
N ILE A 3 20.13 -30.88 -3.81
CA ILE A 3 19.50 -29.60 -3.52
C ILE A 3 18.52 -29.32 -4.68
N LYS A 4 17.21 -29.41 -4.41
CA LYS A 4 16.18 -29.02 -5.40
C LYS A 4 16.37 -27.53 -5.72
N ARG A 5 16.57 -27.22 -7.00
CA ARG A 5 16.61 -25.83 -7.50
C ARG A 5 15.32 -25.11 -7.13
N PRO A 6 15.40 -23.83 -6.73
CA PRO A 6 14.19 -23.05 -6.45
C PRO A 6 13.33 -22.95 -7.71
N ARG A 7 12.02 -23.04 -7.53
CA ARG A 7 11.03 -22.90 -8.62
C ARG A 7 11.23 -21.57 -9.35
N LYS A 8 11.05 -21.56 -10.64
CA LYS A 8 11.20 -20.37 -11.47
C LYS A 8 10.25 -19.27 -10.96
N SER A 9 10.74 -18.05 -10.94
CA SER A 9 10.01 -16.82 -10.52
C SER A 9 8.61 -16.69 -11.17
N SER A 10 8.42 -17.26 -12.37
CA SER A 10 7.14 -17.31 -13.08
C SER A 10 6.05 -18.13 -12.36
N ASP A 11 6.42 -19.12 -11.55
CA ASP A 11 5.43 -20.00 -10.91
C ASP A 11 4.90 -19.40 -9.61
N ILE A 12 5.69 -18.59 -8.93
CA ILE A 12 5.27 -17.82 -7.74
C ILE A 12 4.28 -16.72 -8.15
N CYS A 13 4.47 -16.11 -9.32
CA CYS A 13 3.59 -15.07 -9.83
C CYS A 13 2.20 -15.58 -10.23
N LYS A 14 2.09 -16.85 -10.63
CA LYS A 14 0.81 -17.46 -11.04
C LYS A 14 -0.15 -17.77 -9.90
N ILE A 15 0.33 -17.93 -8.68
CA ILE A 15 -0.50 -18.25 -7.51
C ILE A 15 -1.26 -17.02 -6.98
N MET A 16 -0.82 -15.81 -7.36
CA MET A 16 -1.39 -14.55 -6.86
C MET A 16 -2.18 -13.73 -7.90
N THR A 17 -2.43 -14.27 -9.07
CA THR A 17 -3.27 -13.62 -10.09
C THR A 17 -4.74 -13.97 -9.86
N GLN A 18 -5.35 -13.38 -8.87
CA GLN A 18 -6.81 -13.27 -8.85
C GLN A 18 -7.19 -11.93 -9.44
N SER A 19 -7.70 -11.97 -10.65
CA SER A 19 -8.17 -10.83 -11.45
C SER A 19 -9.44 -10.15 -10.90
N ASN A 20 -9.83 -10.43 -9.66
CA ASN A 20 -11.05 -9.92 -9.02
C ASN A 20 -10.80 -8.92 -7.88
N THR A 21 -9.56 -8.57 -7.58
CA THR A 21 -9.26 -7.80 -6.36
C THR A 21 -9.79 -6.36 -6.47
N GLU A 22 -9.63 -5.72 -7.61
CA GLU A 22 -10.09 -4.34 -7.79
C GLU A 22 -11.62 -4.24 -7.77
N ALA A 23 -12.30 -5.11 -8.52
CA ALA A 23 -13.76 -5.15 -8.55
C ALA A 23 -14.36 -5.48 -7.16
N ALA A 24 -13.73 -6.39 -6.42
CA ALA A 24 -14.15 -6.73 -5.07
C ALA A 24 -13.95 -5.57 -4.09
N LEU A 25 -12.84 -4.84 -4.18
CA LEU A 25 -12.57 -3.65 -3.37
C LEU A 25 -13.55 -2.51 -3.68
N LEU A 26 -13.82 -2.28 -4.95
CA LEU A 26 -14.82 -1.29 -5.38
C LEU A 26 -16.21 -1.65 -4.84
N ALA A 27 -16.63 -2.91 -4.97
CA ALA A 27 -17.91 -3.36 -4.47
C ALA A 27 -18.02 -3.25 -2.93
N ALA A 28 -16.93 -3.55 -2.21
CA ALA A 28 -16.88 -3.43 -0.76
C ALA A 28 -16.95 -1.97 -0.32
N LEU A 29 -16.19 -1.08 -0.97
CA LEU A 29 -16.22 0.36 -0.69
C LEU A 29 -17.62 0.95 -0.95
N MET A 30 -18.27 0.56 -2.03
CA MET A 30 -19.60 1.09 -2.37
C MET A 30 -20.73 0.58 -1.48
N LYS A 31 -20.54 -0.58 -0.81
CA LYS A 31 -21.53 -1.18 0.09
C LYS A 31 -21.43 -0.69 1.53
N ASP A 32 -20.36 -0.02 1.90
CA ASP A 32 -20.15 0.40 3.28
C ASP A 32 -21.04 1.62 3.61
N GLU A 33 -22.22 1.33 4.16
CA GLU A 33 -23.18 2.35 4.61
C GLU A 33 -22.73 3.06 5.90
N SER A 34 -21.76 2.51 6.61
CA SER A 34 -21.24 3.08 7.85
C SER A 34 -20.35 4.31 7.64
N VAL A 35 -19.98 4.60 6.42
CA VAL A 35 -19.11 5.73 6.06
C VAL A 35 -19.85 7.05 6.29
N PRO A 36 -19.30 7.97 7.10
CA PRO A 36 -19.86 9.31 7.28
C PRO A 36 -20.06 10.02 5.95
N GLN A 37 -21.18 10.78 5.85
CA GLN A 37 -21.54 11.48 4.62
C GLN A 37 -20.44 12.41 4.11
N GLU A 38 -19.69 13.04 5.03
CA GLU A 38 -18.57 13.93 4.73
C GLU A 38 -17.43 13.20 3.99
N LEU A 39 -17.22 11.92 4.31
CA LEU A 39 -16.16 11.13 3.70
C LEU A 39 -16.57 10.47 2.38
N LYS A 40 -17.87 10.39 2.08
CA LYS A 40 -18.37 9.78 0.84
C LYS A 40 -17.90 10.53 -0.41
N ALA A 41 -17.83 11.85 -0.34
CA ALA A 41 -17.33 12.66 -1.45
C ALA A 41 -15.83 12.37 -1.72
N ILE A 42 -15.06 12.22 -0.67
CA ILE A 42 -13.62 11.90 -0.78
C ILE A 42 -13.43 10.46 -1.27
N GLN A 43 -14.21 9.52 -0.74
CA GLN A 43 -14.24 8.15 -1.19
C GLN A 43 -14.54 8.06 -2.70
N GLN A 44 -15.50 8.83 -3.19
CA GLN A 44 -15.82 8.87 -4.62
C GLN A 44 -14.65 9.40 -5.46
N LYS A 45 -13.94 10.45 -5.00
CA LYS A 45 -12.72 10.93 -5.68
C LYS A 45 -11.68 9.82 -5.81
N VAL A 46 -11.48 9.01 -4.77
CA VAL A 46 -10.54 7.88 -4.79
C VAL A 46 -11.00 6.79 -5.75
N VAL A 47 -12.30 6.48 -5.75
CA VAL A 47 -12.89 5.51 -6.68
C VAL A 47 -12.74 5.97 -8.12
N ASP A 48 -12.91 7.25 -8.40
CA ASP A 48 -12.77 7.84 -9.75
C ASP A 48 -11.30 8.02 -10.17
N GLY A 49 -10.36 7.80 -9.24
CA GLY A 49 -8.93 8.00 -9.47
C GLY A 49 -8.51 9.47 -9.49
N THR A 50 -9.36 10.36 -9.01
CA THR A 50 -9.07 11.79 -8.87
C THR A 50 -8.18 12.03 -7.66
N ARG A 51 -7.22 12.94 -7.79
CA ARG A 51 -6.34 13.30 -6.68
C ARG A 51 -7.14 14.01 -5.58
N ILE A 52 -6.96 13.57 -4.35
CA ILE A 52 -7.49 14.23 -3.15
C ILE A 52 -6.67 15.49 -2.83
N SER A 53 -7.32 16.50 -2.26
CA SER A 53 -6.66 17.71 -1.76
C SER A 53 -6.03 17.50 -0.39
N ASP A 54 -5.26 18.47 0.07
CA ASP A 54 -4.65 18.42 1.40
C ASP A 54 -5.71 18.49 2.51
N GLU A 55 -6.80 19.24 2.28
CA GLU A 55 -7.94 19.30 3.18
C GLU A 55 -8.69 17.97 3.26
N ASP A 56 -8.89 17.31 2.09
CA ASP A 56 -9.46 15.95 2.02
C ASP A 56 -8.59 14.96 2.83
N ALA A 57 -7.27 15.07 2.70
CA ALA A 57 -6.33 14.20 3.40
C ALA A 57 -6.38 14.42 4.92
N MET A 58 -6.46 15.67 5.37
CA MET A 58 -6.63 15.99 6.79
C MET A 58 -7.94 15.45 7.34
N MET A 59 -9.03 15.59 6.59
CA MET A 59 -10.34 15.07 6.99
C MET A 59 -10.32 13.54 7.10
N LEU A 60 -9.66 12.86 6.17
CA LEU A 60 -9.47 11.41 6.25
C LEU A 60 -8.64 11.01 7.47
N PHE A 61 -7.57 11.74 7.76
CA PHE A 61 -6.70 11.46 8.90
C PHE A 61 -7.43 11.61 10.25
N GLU A 62 -8.27 12.62 10.39
CA GLU A 62 -8.97 12.92 11.64
C GLU A 62 -10.22 12.05 11.86
N LYS A 63 -10.98 11.75 10.81
CA LYS A 63 -12.33 11.20 10.92
C LYS A 63 -12.51 9.81 10.32
N ALA A 64 -11.61 9.37 9.42
CA ALA A 64 -11.85 8.12 8.73
C ALA A 64 -11.45 6.90 9.60
N PRO A 65 -12.29 5.86 9.66
CA PRO A 65 -11.89 4.62 10.29
C PRO A 65 -10.76 3.97 9.48
N LEU A 66 -9.86 3.29 10.19
CA LEU A 66 -8.69 2.65 9.60
C LEU A 66 -9.07 1.63 8.51
N SER A 67 -10.19 0.94 8.68
CA SER A 67 -10.73 0.00 7.69
C SER A 67 -10.99 0.69 6.34
N LEU A 68 -11.64 1.84 6.34
CA LEU A 68 -11.92 2.62 5.14
C LEU A 68 -10.62 3.10 4.48
N LEU A 69 -9.68 3.65 5.28
CA LEU A 69 -8.38 4.07 4.77
C LEU A 69 -7.60 2.93 4.12
N SER A 70 -7.59 1.76 4.76
CA SER A 70 -6.92 0.57 4.25
C SER A 70 -7.50 0.12 2.91
N MET A 71 -8.82 0.11 2.78
CA MET A 71 -9.49 -0.28 1.54
C MET A 71 -9.23 0.71 0.41
N MET A 72 -9.28 2.01 0.68
CA MET A 72 -8.96 3.04 -0.31
C MET A 72 -7.49 2.99 -0.74
N ALA A 73 -6.57 2.81 0.21
CA ALA A 73 -5.15 2.67 -0.07
C ALA A 73 -4.86 1.42 -0.91
N ASP A 74 -5.49 0.29 -0.59
CA ASP A 74 -5.33 -0.95 -1.34
C ASP A 74 -5.89 -0.86 -2.76
N LEU A 75 -7.00 -0.15 -2.96
CA LEU A 75 -7.53 0.15 -4.30
C LEU A 75 -6.52 0.94 -5.13
N VAL A 76 -5.95 2.02 -4.57
CA VAL A 76 -4.96 2.84 -5.27
C VAL A 76 -3.68 2.04 -5.55
N ARG A 77 -3.21 1.26 -4.59
CA ARG A 77 -2.06 0.36 -4.76
C ARG A 77 -2.31 -0.64 -5.89
N THR A 78 -3.46 -1.28 -5.88
CA THR A 78 -3.82 -2.31 -6.88
C THR A 78 -3.88 -1.71 -8.28
N ARG A 79 -4.43 -0.52 -8.44
CA ARG A 79 -4.45 0.20 -9.73
C ARG A 79 -3.06 0.55 -10.23
N LYS A 80 -2.15 0.97 -9.33
CA LYS A 80 -0.80 1.40 -9.72
C LYS A 80 0.16 0.24 -9.96
N ASN A 81 0.09 -0.80 -9.14
CA ASN A 81 1.13 -1.83 -9.08
C ASN A 81 0.58 -3.25 -9.35
N GLY A 82 -0.75 -3.41 -9.49
CA GLY A 82 -1.38 -4.71 -9.51
C GLY A 82 -1.11 -5.48 -8.21
N ASN A 83 -1.12 -6.79 -8.28
CA ASN A 83 -0.81 -7.69 -7.15
C ASN A 83 0.69 -8.02 -7.04
N LYS A 84 1.56 -7.12 -7.51
CA LYS A 84 3.01 -7.31 -7.42
C LYS A 84 3.52 -6.69 -6.12
N THR A 85 4.35 -7.44 -5.43
CA THR A 85 5.10 -6.97 -4.26
C THR A 85 6.58 -7.02 -4.58
N PHE A 86 7.28 -5.93 -4.29
CA PHE A 86 8.72 -5.82 -4.47
C PHE A 86 9.38 -5.77 -3.10
N PHE A 87 10.51 -6.44 -2.98
CA PHE A 87 11.33 -6.36 -1.78
C PHE A 87 12.81 -6.29 -2.14
N ASN A 88 13.58 -5.60 -1.35
CA ASN A 88 15.03 -5.59 -1.44
C ASN A 88 15.62 -6.48 -0.35
N ARG A 89 16.60 -7.27 -0.73
CA ARG A 89 17.44 -8.00 0.21
C ARG A 89 18.80 -7.33 0.24
N ASN A 90 18.97 -6.46 1.20
CA ASN A 90 20.23 -5.75 1.45
C ASN A 90 20.62 -5.91 2.91
N PHE A 91 21.89 -5.67 3.18
CA PHE A 91 22.42 -5.61 4.54
C PHE A 91 23.40 -4.45 4.61
N HIS A 92 23.50 -3.87 5.78
CA HIS A 92 24.46 -2.81 6.05
C HIS A 92 25.79 -3.44 6.49
N ILE A 93 26.87 -2.91 5.95
CA ILE A 93 28.23 -3.18 6.45
C ILE A 93 28.70 -1.89 7.08
N GLU A 94 28.81 -1.89 8.38
CA GLU A 94 29.30 -0.76 9.16
C GLU A 94 30.71 -1.07 9.67
N PRO A 95 31.75 -0.67 8.92
CA PRO A 95 33.13 -0.98 9.27
C PRO A 95 33.62 -0.19 10.50
N THR A 96 32.88 0.86 10.89
CA THR A 96 33.21 1.71 12.03
C THR A 96 31.96 2.32 12.63
N ASN A 97 31.99 2.61 13.91
CA ASN A 97 30.98 3.40 14.63
C ASN A 97 31.37 4.90 14.74
N VAL A 98 32.40 5.31 14.03
CA VAL A 98 32.85 6.71 14.01
C VAL A 98 32.43 7.36 12.70
N CYS A 99 31.64 8.43 12.79
CA CYS A 99 31.19 9.21 11.63
C CYS A 99 31.74 10.64 11.71
N ILE A 100 32.16 11.17 10.56
CA ILE A 100 32.66 12.54 10.44
C ILE A 100 31.52 13.57 10.30
N TYR A 101 30.28 13.12 10.11
CA TYR A 101 29.11 13.97 9.94
C TYR A 101 28.34 14.13 11.23
N THR A 102 27.66 15.26 11.39
CA THR A 102 26.82 15.60 12.55
C THR A 102 25.34 15.67 12.14
N CYS A 103 24.80 14.60 11.57
CA CYS A 103 23.41 14.55 11.15
C CYS A 103 22.47 14.52 12.35
N LYS A 104 21.47 15.42 12.37
CA LYS A 104 20.53 15.55 13.51
C LYS A 104 19.68 14.30 13.79
N PHE A 105 19.54 13.41 12.81
CA PHE A 105 18.73 12.19 12.93
C PHE A 105 19.55 10.94 13.17
N CYS A 106 20.87 11.05 13.23
CA CYS A 106 21.76 9.90 13.39
C CYS A 106 22.11 9.69 14.85
N SER A 107 22.04 8.46 15.32
CA SER A 107 22.41 8.07 16.68
C SER A 107 23.90 7.70 16.81
N TYR A 108 24.69 7.91 15.78
CA TYR A 108 26.14 7.74 15.80
C TYR A 108 26.80 8.82 16.62
#